data_da27325d4eac38097a243616d2f5bbf9
#
_entry.id   da27325d4eac38097a243616d2f5bbf9
#
_cell.length_a   1.000
_cell.length_b   1.000
_cell.length_c   1.000
_cell.angle_alpha   90.00
_cell.angle_beta   90.00
_cell.angle_gamma   90.00
#
_symmetry.space_group_name_H-M   'P 1'
#
loop_
_entity.id
_entity.type
_entity.pdbx_description
1 polymer ?
#
loop_
_entity_poly.entity_id
_entity_poly.type
_entity_poly.pdbx_seq_one_letter_code
_entity_poly.pdbx_strand_id
1 'polypeptide(L)'
;MNAPSFQHQRRVLTNRYSDSMWGDLGTVSLLLLQAPFIGWLCTLVWDSVETDTASLYFVLSLSAVWFGCINACREIVKDRAIVERERLLGLNLNAYLCAQFTVLAAISFGQVLLLQIAIEWSLALSGPFLLQTFALWLCSI
;
A
#
# COMPACT_ATOMS: atom_id res chain seq x y z
N MET A 1 10.13 22.71 -29.23
CA MET A 1 10.62 21.83 -28.14
C MET A 1 9.64 20.67 -28.06
N ASN A 2 10.08 19.44 -28.37
CA ASN A 2 9.20 18.28 -28.31
C ASN A 2 8.89 17.97 -26.85
N ALA A 3 7.60 17.93 -26.48
CA ALA A 3 7.19 17.53 -25.14
C ALA A 3 7.72 16.11 -24.85
N PRO A 4 8.31 15.84 -23.69
CA PRO A 4 8.83 14.52 -23.38
C PRO A 4 7.71 13.48 -23.42
N SER A 5 8.01 12.27 -23.93
CA SER A 5 7.01 11.22 -24.08
C SER A 5 6.39 10.84 -22.72
N PHE A 6 5.13 10.45 -22.70
CA PHE A 6 4.38 10.03 -21.51
C PHE A 6 5.16 9.00 -20.67
N GLN A 7 5.76 8.00 -21.32
CA GLN A 7 6.52 6.95 -20.64
C GLN A 7 7.80 7.50 -19.97
N HIS A 8 8.46 8.46 -20.59
CA HIS A 8 9.63 9.11 -20.00
C HIS A 8 9.25 9.93 -18.76
N GLN A 9 8.18 10.73 -18.87
CA GLN A 9 7.66 11.52 -17.73
C GLN A 9 7.27 10.60 -16.57
N ARG A 10 6.51 9.52 -16.82
CA ARG A 10 6.12 8.56 -15.80
C ARG A 10 7.32 7.96 -15.09
N ARG A 11 8.35 7.52 -15.83
CA ARG A 11 9.54 6.89 -15.23
C ARG A 11 10.32 7.86 -14.33
N VAL A 12 10.52 9.08 -14.78
CA VAL A 12 11.21 10.11 -14.00
C VAL A 12 10.41 10.47 -12.74
N LEU A 13 9.09 10.61 -12.87
CA LEU A 13 8.21 10.88 -11.73
C LEU A 13 8.18 9.73 -10.73
N THR A 14 8.12 8.47 -11.19
CA THR A 14 8.17 7.30 -10.30
C THR A 14 9.47 7.26 -9.52
N ASN A 15 10.62 7.47 -10.17
CA ASN A 15 11.91 7.48 -9.47
C ASN A 15 11.99 8.62 -8.44
N ARG A 16 11.59 9.84 -8.83
CA ARG A 16 11.58 11.00 -7.91
C ARG A 16 10.66 10.76 -6.71
N TYR A 17 9.51 10.16 -6.97
CA TYR A 17 8.53 9.86 -5.93
C TYR A 17 9.04 8.77 -4.98
N SER A 18 9.62 7.69 -5.51
CA SER A 18 10.24 6.65 -4.68
C SER A 18 11.38 7.20 -3.83
N ASP A 19 12.24 8.03 -4.39
CA ASP A 19 13.35 8.66 -3.65
C ASP A 19 12.83 9.57 -2.53
N SER A 20 11.77 10.32 -2.77
CA SER A 20 11.09 11.14 -1.75
C SER A 20 10.50 10.31 -0.62
N MET A 21 9.91 9.15 -0.94
CA MET A 21 9.38 8.21 0.06
C MET A 21 10.48 7.57 0.89
N TRP A 22 11.54 7.09 0.25
CA TRP A 22 12.70 6.52 0.96
C TRP A 22 13.48 7.57 1.76
N GLY A 23 13.38 8.84 1.43
CA GLY A 23 13.93 9.94 2.22
C GLY A 23 13.20 10.16 3.56
N ASP A 24 11.94 9.74 3.66
CA ASP A 24 11.11 9.82 4.87
C ASP A 24 10.94 8.43 5.53
N LEU A 25 12.07 7.87 5.98
CA LEU A 25 12.11 6.53 6.61
C LEU A 25 11.19 6.43 7.84
N GLY A 26 11.00 7.51 8.59
CA GLY A 26 10.11 7.53 9.74
C GLY A 26 8.67 7.22 9.35
N THR A 27 8.22 7.83 8.29
CA THR A 27 6.89 7.63 7.71
C THR A 27 6.70 6.23 7.15
N VAL A 28 7.64 5.76 6.32
CA VAL A 28 7.56 4.43 5.71
C VAL A 28 7.61 3.33 6.77
N SER A 29 8.45 3.49 7.80
CA SER A 29 8.53 2.53 8.90
C SER A 29 7.22 2.44 9.70
N LEU A 30 6.58 3.56 9.99
CA LEU A 30 5.28 3.58 10.67
C LEU A 30 4.19 2.89 9.82
N LEU A 31 4.17 3.15 8.51
CA LEU A 31 3.24 2.50 7.59
C LEU A 31 3.45 0.98 7.53
N LEU A 32 4.70 0.53 7.52
CA LEU A 32 5.01 -0.90 7.48
C LEU A 32 4.76 -1.59 8.83
N LEU A 33 5.04 -0.93 9.96
CA LEU A 33 4.85 -1.50 11.30
C LEU A 33 3.38 -1.65 11.69
N GLN A 34 2.48 -0.85 11.16
CA GLN A 34 1.04 -1.01 11.45
C GLN A 34 0.49 -2.37 11.00
N ALA A 35 1.01 -2.95 9.91
CA ALA A 35 0.53 -4.22 9.38
C ALA A 35 0.81 -5.41 10.32
N PRO A 36 2.05 -5.69 10.78
CA PRO A 36 2.31 -6.74 11.73
C PRO A 36 1.65 -6.48 13.09
N PHE A 37 1.46 -5.21 13.49
CA PHE A 37 0.74 -4.89 14.71
C PHE A 37 -0.74 -5.30 14.65
N ILE A 38 -1.41 -5.02 13.55
CA ILE A 38 -2.80 -5.46 13.31
C ILE A 38 -2.86 -6.99 13.20
N GLY A 39 -1.91 -7.61 12.50
CA GLY A 39 -1.80 -9.07 12.43
C GLY A 39 -1.68 -9.70 13.82
N TRP A 40 -0.84 -9.15 14.68
CA TRP A 40 -0.69 -9.61 16.05
C TRP A 40 -1.97 -9.43 16.88
N LEU A 41 -2.68 -8.32 16.74
CA LEU A 41 -3.99 -8.14 17.38
C LEU A 41 -5.02 -9.17 16.89
N CYS A 42 -5.03 -9.47 15.59
CA CYS A 42 -5.90 -10.52 15.06
C CYS A 42 -5.56 -11.88 15.66
N THR A 43 -4.27 -12.22 15.82
CA THR A 43 -3.89 -13.50 16.44
C THR A 43 -4.36 -13.62 17.89
N LEU A 44 -4.29 -12.54 18.67
CA LEU A 44 -4.80 -12.53 20.04
C LEU A 44 -6.31 -12.79 20.15
N VAL A 45 -7.07 -12.30 19.18
CA VAL A 45 -8.53 -12.47 19.16
C VAL A 45 -8.94 -13.88 18.70
N TRP A 46 -8.22 -14.46 17.75
CA TRP A 46 -8.55 -15.74 17.12
C TRP A 46 -7.75 -16.93 17.64
N ASP A 47 -6.84 -16.76 18.60
CA ASP A 47 -6.04 -17.84 19.19
C ASP A 47 -6.89 -18.97 19.80
N SER A 48 -8.08 -18.65 20.30
CA SER A 48 -9.02 -19.60 20.92
C SER A 48 -10.23 -19.96 20.05
N VAL A 49 -10.30 -19.48 18.82
CA VAL A 49 -11.42 -19.66 17.89
C VAL A 49 -10.95 -20.43 16.65
N GLU A 50 -11.87 -21.13 15.96
CA GLU A 50 -11.56 -21.76 14.68
C GLU A 50 -10.98 -20.73 13.69
N THR A 51 -9.79 -21.01 13.16
CA THR A 51 -9.00 -20.08 12.33
C THR A 51 -9.61 -19.80 10.97
N ASP A 52 -10.34 -20.75 10.38
CA ASP A 52 -10.98 -20.61 9.07
C ASP A 52 -12.38 -19.98 9.13
N THR A 53 -12.53 -18.94 9.95
CA THR A 53 -13.82 -18.27 10.11
C THR A 53 -13.98 -17.13 9.08
N ALA A 54 -15.14 -17.03 8.45
CA ALA A 54 -15.46 -15.93 7.52
C ALA A 54 -15.25 -14.54 8.14
N SER A 55 -15.40 -14.40 9.46
CA SER A 55 -15.16 -13.17 10.20
C SER A 55 -13.67 -12.76 10.20
N LEU A 56 -12.74 -13.72 10.30
CA LEU A 56 -11.31 -13.45 10.20
C LEU A 56 -10.96 -12.87 8.81
N TYR A 57 -11.38 -13.54 7.74
CA TYR A 57 -11.14 -13.07 6.37
C TYR A 57 -11.78 -11.70 6.10
N PHE A 58 -12.94 -11.44 6.68
CA PHE A 58 -13.58 -10.12 6.61
C PHE A 58 -12.72 -9.04 7.26
N VAL A 59 -12.21 -9.29 8.47
CA VAL A 59 -11.34 -8.33 9.17
C VAL A 59 -10.03 -8.10 8.43
N LEU A 60 -9.44 -9.15 7.85
CA LEU A 60 -8.23 -9.03 7.03
C LEU A 60 -8.47 -8.19 5.78
N SER A 61 -9.57 -8.44 5.08
CA SER A 61 -9.94 -7.66 3.89
C SER A 61 -10.20 -6.18 4.24
N LEU A 62 -10.90 -5.94 5.34
CA LEU A 62 -11.15 -4.58 5.85
C LEU A 62 -9.84 -3.86 6.21
N SER A 63 -8.91 -4.56 6.85
CA SER A 63 -7.59 -4.02 7.19
C SER A 63 -6.78 -3.68 5.94
N ALA A 64 -6.85 -4.52 4.90
CA ALA A 64 -6.19 -4.26 3.62
C ALA A 64 -6.75 -3.01 2.93
N VAL A 65 -8.08 -2.86 2.86
CA VAL A 65 -8.74 -1.63 2.36
C VAL A 65 -8.31 -0.41 3.16
N TRP A 66 -8.24 -0.54 4.48
CA TRP A 66 -7.80 0.54 5.37
C TRP A 66 -6.36 0.99 5.08
N PHE A 67 -5.44 0.05 4.85
CA PHE A 67 -4.06 0.38 4.45
C PHE A 67 -4.03 1.20 3.16
N GLY A 68 -4.76 0.78 2.14
CA GLY A 68 -4.85 1.50 0.88
C GLY A 68 -5.39 2.91 1.05
N CYS A 69 -6.49 3.07 1.80
CA CYS A 69 -7.09 4.37 2.08
C CYS A 69 -6.12 5.32 2.82
N ILE A 70 -5.45 4.85 3.87
CA ILE A 70 -4.50 5.67 4.64
C ILE A 70 -3.34 6.09 3.75
N ASN A 71 -2.76 5.16 2.99
CA ASN A 71 -1.64 5.44 2.08
C ASN A 71 -2.04 6.50 1.05
N ALA A 72 -3.19 6.33 0.38
CA ALA A 72 -3.67 7.24 -0.64
C ALA A 72 -4.00 8.64 -0.07
N CYS A 73 -4.75 8.71 1.03
CA CYS A 73 -5.12 10.00 1.64
C CYS A 73 -3.90 10.80 2.06
N ARG A 74 -2.93 10.14 2.66
CA ARG A 74 -1.72 10.80 3.14
C ARG A 74 -0.88 11.41 2.01
N GLU A 75 -0.65 10.64 0.97
CA GLU A 75 0.17 11.08 -0.16
C GLU A 75 -0.51 12.16 -0.99
N ILE A 76 -1.81 12.05 -1.22
CA ILE A 76 -2.57 13.09 -1.93
C ILE A 76 -2.48 14.43 -1.19
N VAL A 77 -2.57 14.41 0.13
CA VAL A 77 -2.49 15.64 0.94
C VAL A 77 -1.08 16.23 0.92
N LYS A 78 -0.05 15.37 1.05
CA LYS A 78 1.36 15.78 1.05
C LYS A 78 1.77 16.48 -0.25
N ASP A 79 1.37 15.91 -1.37
CA ASP A 79 1.83 16.36 -2.69
C ASP A 79 0.95 17.45 -3.33
N ARG A 80 -0.19 17.78 -2.73
CA ARG A 80 -1.18 18.71 -3.33
C ARG A 80 -0.57 20.02 -3.80
N ALA A 81 0.20 20.69 -2.95
CA ALA A 81 0.80 21.98 -3.27
C ALA A 81 1.85 21.93 -4.39
N ILE A 82 2.56 20.79 -4.47
CA ILE A 82 3.59 20.55 -5.51
C ILE A 82 2.88 20.31 -6.85
N VAL A 83 1.85 19.49 -6.87
CA VAL A 83 1.07 19.15 -8.07
C VAL A 83 0.38 20.38 -8.66
N GLU A 84 -0.22 21.24 -7.83
CA GLU A 84 -0.83 22.49 -8.30
C GLU A 84 0.18 23.38 -9.03
N ARG A 85 1.40 23.48 -8.54
CA ARG A 85 2.45 24.30 -9.14
C ARG A 85 3.04 23.66 -10.41
N GLU A 86 3.29 22.35 -10.41
CA GLU A 86 3.81 21.65 -11.58
C GLU A 86 2.80 21.53 -12.72
N ARG A 87 1.50 21.50 -12.41
CA ARG A 87 0.43 21.51 -13.39
C ARG A 87 0.43 22.81 -14.23
N LEU A 88 0.75 23.93 -13.63
CA LEU A 88 0.90 25.22 -14.33
C LEU A 88 2.11 25.22 -15.30
N LEU A 89 3.09 24.33 -15.07
CA LEU A 89 4.29 24.17 -15.90
C LEU A 89 4.11 23.10 -17.00
N GLY A 90 2.89 22.53 -17.18
CA GLY A 90 2.60 21.58 -18.23
C GLY A 90 2.81 20.11 -17.85
N LEU A 91 2.79 19.77 -16.56
CA LEU A 91 2.82 18.38 -16.09
C LEU A 91 1.60 17.60 -16.62
N ASN A 92 1.83 16.43 -17.18
CA ASN A 92 0.77 15.52 -17.54
C ASN A 92 0.23 14.83 -16.28
N LEU A 93 -0.97 15.22 -15.83
CA LEU A 93 -1.60 14.72 -14.61
C LEU A 93 -1.77 13.19 -14.61
N ASN A 94 -2.08 12.60 -15.78
CA ASN A 94 -2.21 11.15 -15.88
C ASN A 94 -0.88 10.42 -15.65
N ALA A 95 0.23 10.97 -16.13
CA ALA A 95 1.56 10.41 -15.88
C ALA A 95 1.93 10.46 -14.40
N TYR A 96 1.57 11.56 -13.73
CA TYR A 96 1.76 11.74 -12.29
C TYR A 96 0.93 10.72 -11.49
N LEU A 97 -0.38 10.62 -11.76
CA LEU A 97 -1.27 9.67 -11.05
C LEU A 97 -0.82 8.21 -11.25
N CYS A 98 -0.42 7.83 -12.46
CA CYS A 98 0.12 6.49 -12.71
C CYS A 98 1.42 6.23 -11.94
N ALA A 99 2.30 7.22 -11.81
CA ALA A 99 3.54 7.08 -11.05
C ALA A 99 3.24 6.90 -9.56
N GLN A 100 2.38 7.75 -9.00
CA GLN A 100 1.97 7.69 -7.60
C GLN A 100 1.29 6.36 -7.28
N PHE A 101 0.33 5.95 -8.11
CA PHE A 101 -0.37 4.67 -7.95
C PHE A 101 0.60 3.48 -7.94
N THR A 102 1.60 3.46 -8.82
CA THR A 102 2.59 2.38 -8.88
C THR A 102 3.37 2.25 -7.57
N VAL A 103 3.81 3.36 -6.98
CA VAL A 103 4.57 3.34 -5.72
C VAL A 103 3.69 2.96 -4.54
N LEU A 104 2.47 3.52 -4.46
CA LEU A 104 1.51 3.17 -3.41
C LEU A 104 1.11 1.70 -3.45
N ALA A 105 0.88 1.14 -4.64
CA ALA A 105 0.60 -0.28 -4.83
C ALA A 105 1.74 -1.17 -4.34
N ALA A 106 3.00 -0.77 -4.56
CA ALA A 106 4.16 -1.50 -4.05
C ALA A 106 4.25 -1.46 -2.51
N ILE A 107 3.97 -0.32 -1.89
CA ILE A 107 3.94 -0.19 -0.42
C ILE A 107 2.81 -1.01 0.18
N SER A 108 1.60 -0.92 -0.39
CA SER A 108 0.45 -1.73 0.03
C SER A 108 0.73 -3.22 -0.08
N PHE A 109 1.44 -3.64 -1.14
CA PHE A 109 1.88 -5.04 -1.26
C PHE A 109 2.77 -5.46 -0.11
N GLY A 110 3.77 -4.64 0.25
CA GLY A 110 4.64 -4.88 1.40
C GLY A 110 3.86 -4.97 2.72
N GLN A 111 2.89 -4.09 2.94
CA GLN A 111 2.03 -4.10 4.14
C GLN A 111 1.18 -5.37 4.23
N VAL A 112 0.51 -5.76 3.13
CA VAL A 112 -0.32 -6.97 3.09
C VAL A 112 0.54 -8.22 3.29
N LEU A 113 1.73 -8.25 2.71
CA LEU A 113 2.66 -9.36 2.89
C LEU A 113 3.11 -9.48 4.35
N LEU A 114 3.44 -8.37 5.01
CA LEU A 114 3.79 -8.37 6.44
C LEU A 114 2.61 -8.76 7.32
N LEU A 115 1.39 -8.31 7.00
CA LEU A 115 0.17 -8.73 7.68
C LEU A 115 -0.02 -10.24 7.58
N GLN A 116 0.08 -10.79 6.37
CA GLN A 116 -0.09 -12.22 6.12
C GLN A 116 0.96 -13.06 6.84
N ILE A 117 2.23 -12.65 6.79
CA ILE A 117 3.32 -13.33 7.53
C ILE A 117 3.05 -13.35 9.04
N ALA A 118 2.60 -12.21 9.60
CA ALA A 118 2.31 -12.11 11.03
C ALA A 118 1.19 -13.06 11.46
N ILE A 119 0.19 -13.27 10.61
CA ILE A 119 -0.93 -14.16 10.89
C ILE A 119 -0.54 -15.62 10.69
N GLU A 120 0.10 -15.97 9.58
CA GLU A 120 0.57 -17.34 9.30
C GLU A 120 1.54 -17.86 10.36
N TRP A 121 2.30 -16.97 10.99
CA TRP A 121 3.19 -17.36 12.08
C TRP A 121 2.45 -17.94 13.28
N SER A 122 1.24 -17.47 13.56
CA SER A 122 0.47 -17.82 14.76
C SER A 122 -0.77 -18.67 14.44
N LEU A 123 -1.41 -18.39 13.32
CA LEU A 123 -2.65 -19.04 12.89
C LEU A 123 -2.38 -19.74 11.55
N ALA A 124 -2.39 -21.07 11.53
CA ALA A 124 -2.25 -21.85 10.30
C ALA A 124 -3.56 -21.70 9.47
N LEU A 125 -3.57 -20.74 8.54
CA LEU A 125 -4.69 -20.55 7.62
C LEU A 125 -4.74 -21.66 6.57
N SER A 126 -5.93 -22.19 6.28
CA SER A 126 -6.10 -23.14 5.20
C SER A 126 -6.14 -22.42 3.86
N GLY A 127 -5.17 -22.71 2.99
CA GLY A 127 -5.14 -22.17 1.62
C GLY A 127 -3.75 -21.75 1.14
N PRO A 128 -3.59 -21.49 -0.17
CA PRO A 128 -2.31 -21.09 -0.72
C PRO A 128 -1.98 -19.64 -0.32
N PHE A 129 -0.91 -19.46 0.43
CA PHE A 129 -0.40 -18.18 0.92
C PHE A 129 -0.37 -17.08 -0.16
N LEU A 130 0.15 -17.40 -1.34
CA LEU A 130 0.27 -16.43 -2.44
C LEU A 130 -1.09 -15.93 -2.95
N LEU A 131 -2.10 -16.81 -3.02
CA LEU A 131 -3.41 -16.43 -3.49
C LEU A 131 -4.12 -15.50 -2.49
N GLN A 132 -4.00 -15.81 -1.20
CA GLN A 132 -4.56 -14.98 -0.14
C GLN A 132 -3.89 -13.60 -0.11
N THR A 133 -2.55 -13.56 -0.16
CA THR A 133 -1.79 -12.30 -0.23
C THR A 133 -2.20 -11.47 -1.45
N PHE A 134 -2.35 -12.09 -2.61
CA PHE A 134 -2.75 -11.39 -3.83
C PHE A 134 -4.19 -10.86 -3.75
N ALA A 135 -5.11 -11.65 -3.20
CA ALA A 135 -6.50 -11.22 -3.01
C ALA A 135 -6.60 -10.03 -2.04
N LEU A 136 -5.90 -10.07 -0.90
CA LEU A 136 -5.85 -8.97 0.05
C LEU A 136 -5.18 -7.72 -0.55
N TRP A 137 -4.13 -7.91 -1.34
CA TRP A 137 -3.50 -6.80 -2.03
C TRP A 137 -4.43 -6.12 -3.04
N LEU A 138 -5.22 -6.89 -3.79
CA LEU A 138 -6.26 -6.34 -4.67
C LEU A 138 -7.30 -5.53 -3.89
N CYS A 139 -7.63 -5.94 -2.67
CA CYS A 139 -8.53 -5.17 -1.80
C CYS A 139 -7.91 -3.85 -1.32
N SER A 140 -6.58 -3.75 -1.26
CA SER A 140 -5.87 -2.55 -0.79
C SER A 140 -5.66 -1.49 -1.86
N ILE A 141 -5.91 -1.80 -3.13
CA ILE A 141 -5.74 -0.91 -4.28
C ILE A 141 -7.04 -0.20 -4.63
#